data_87aed7d1c470bc115d26cd66a527bbe4
#
_entry.id   87aed7d1c470bc115d26cd66a527bbe4
#
_cell.length_a   1.000
_cell.length_b   1.000
_cell.length_c   1.000
_cell.angle_alpha   90.00
_cell.angle_beta   90.00
_cell.angle_gamma   90.00
#
_symmetry.space_group_name_H-M   'P 1'
#
loop_
_entity.id
_entity.type
_entity.pdbx_description
1 polymer ?
#
loop_
_entity_poly.entity_id
_entity_poly.type
_entity_poly.pdbx_seq_one_letter_code
_entity_poly.pdbx_strand_id
1 'polypeptide(L)'
;MMLYLVQHAESKRKDEDSARPLSKKGWEDIRKVAKYAEKHLHIQVSQIYHSGKLRAQQTAQVLANHLHPARGVIVAEGLDPLANPKMWKNRLTETAEDIMIMIVGHLPHLSQLAGELLTGQANRELAAFTNGCIVCLEKGERERWKIRWMITPELVPNCDATALRLGAPIEDAQKILEEAAAIAEQRIKDTI
;
A
#
# COMPACT_ATOMS: atom_id res chain seq x y z
N MET A 1 -0.72 -13.30 -12.26
CA MET A 1 0.23 -12.41 -11.57
C MET A 1 -0.48 -11.19 -11.01
N MET A 2 -0.18 -10.80 -9.76
CA MET A 2 -0.69 -9.56 -9.17
C MET A 2 0.44 -8.54 -9.05
N LEU A 3 0.15 -7.28 -9.40
CA LEU A 3 1.06 -6.15 -9.28
C LEU A 3 0.39 -5.04 -8.47
N TYR A 4 1.09 -4.57 -7.45
CA TYR A 4 0.63 -3.46 -6.61
C TYR A 4 1.51 -2.25 -6.88
N LEU A 5 0.94 -1.19 -7.44
CA LEU A 5 1.61 0.09 -7.66
C LEU A 5 1.26 1.04 -6.50
N VAL A 6 2.27 1.51 -5.81
CA VAL A 6 2.11 2.36 -4.62
C VAL A 6 2.83 3.68 -4.83
N GLN A 7 2.09 4.78 -4.83
CA GLN A 7 2.72 6.09 -4.72
C GLN A 7 3.21 6.26 -3.28
N HIS A 8 4.48 6.67 -3.11
CA HIS A 8 4.99 6.93 -1.76
C HIS A 8 4.06 7.84 -0.96
N ALA A 9 3.97 7.66 0.34
CA ALA A 9 3.16 8.49 1.23
C ALA A 9 3.68 9.94 1.25
N GLU A 10 2.89 10.87 1.78
CA GLU A 10 3.23 12.28 1.84
C GLU A 10 4.61 12.49 2.49
N SER A 11 5.44 13.30 1.86
CA SER A 11 6.79 13.62 2.34
C SER A 11 6.92 15.10 2.68
N LYS A 12 7.87 15.43 3.55
CA LYS A 12 8.30 16.80 3.78
C LYS A 12 8.71 17.45 2.46
N ARG A 13 8.55 18.76 2.39
CA ARG A 13 9.02 19.55 1.25
C ARG A 13 10.54 19.63 1.26
N LYS A 14 11.12 19.94 0.11
CA LYS A 14 12.58 20.01 -0.06
C LYS A 14 13.21 21.16 0.76
N ASP A 15 12.47 22.23 0.98
CA ASP A 15 12.86 23.38 1.81
C ASP A 15 12.79 23.09 3.32
N GLU A 16 11.98 22.14 3.75
CA GLU A 16 11.92 21.69 5.15
C GLU A 16 12.98 20.64 5.49
N ASP A 17 13.25 19.74 4.53
CA ASP A 17 14.25 18.68 4.67
C ASP A 17 14.68 18.20 3.27
N SER A 18 15.94 18.38 2.94
CA SER A 18 16.50 18.03 1.63
C SER A 18 16.39 16.54 1.28
N ALA A 19 16.43 15.65 2.29
CA ALA A 19 16.26 14.21 2.12
C ALA A 19 14.79 13.82 1.85
N ARG A 20 13.85 14.71 2.14
CA ARG A 20 12.41 14.52 1.96
C ARG A 20 11.88 13.20 2.57
N PRO A 21 12.06 13.00 3.89
CA PRO A 21 11.41 11.89 4.57
C PRO A 21 9.88 12.05 4.56
N LEU A 22 9.17 11.01 4.98
CA LEU A 22 7.73 11.10 5.18
C LEU A 22 7.38 12.21 6.19
N SER A 23 6.31 12.94 5.92
CA SER A 23 5.69 13.88 6.88
C SER A 23 4.99 13.08 7.99
N LYS A 24 4.58 13.78 9.06
CA LYS A 24 3.75 13.17 10.11
C LYS A 24 2.49 12.53 9.51
N LYS A 25 1.79 13.29 8.66
CA LYS A 25 0.61 12.78 7.94
C LYS A 25 0.94 11.58 7.07
N GLY A 26 2.06 11.60 6.34
CA GLY A 26 2.50 10.48 5.51
C GLY A 26 2.72 9.20 6.31
N TRP A 27 3.32 9.29 7.51
CA TRP A 27 3.47 8.16 8.42
C TRP A 27 2.14 7.61 8.93
N GLU A 28 1.20 8.49 9.29
CA GLU A 28 -0.14 8.11 9.76
C GLU A 28 -0.93 7.41 8.64
N ASP A 29 -0.96 8.02 7.46
CA ASP A 29 -1.69 7.52 6.29
C ASP A 29 -1.19 6.14 5.84
N ILE A 30 0.13 5.98 5.70
CA ILE A 30 0.65 4.69 5.20
C ILE A 30 0.50 3.56 6.21
N ARG A 31 0.61 3.83 7.52
CA ARG A 31 0.33 2.83 8.55
C ARG A 31 -1.12 2.38 8.52
N LYS A 32 -2.04 3.33 8.35
CA LYS A 32 -3.48 3.04 8.23
C LYS A 32 -3.76 2.16 7.00
N VAL A 33 -3.21 2.53 5.84
CA VAL A 33 -3.35 1.74 4.60
C VAL A 33 -2.73 0.35 4.73
N ALA A 34 -1.52 0.25 5.28
CA ALA A 34 -0.83 -1.04 5.46
C ALA A 34 -1.60 -1.99 6.37
N LYS A 35 -2.09 -1.49 7.53
CA LYS A 35 -2.94 -2.26 8.45
C LYS A 35 -4.25 -2.72 7.80
N TYR A 36 -4.87 -1.86 7.00
CA TYR A 36 -6.09 -2.21 6.27
C TYR A 36 -5.82 -3.26 5.19
N ALA A 37 -4.73 -3.11 4.45
CA ALA A 37 -4.29 -4.04 3.41
C ALA A 37 -4.03 -5.44 3.98
N GLU A 38 -3.36 -5.54 5.13
CA GLU A 38 -3.14 -6.78 5.86
C GLU A 38 -4.46 -7.45 6.30
N LYS A 39 -5.32 -6.68 6.98
CA LYS A 39 -6.50 -7.25 7.66
C LYS A 39 -7.71 -7.50 6.77
N HIS A 40 -7.90 -6.69 5.75
CA HIS A 40 -9.15 -6.67 4.97
C HIS A 40 -8.98 -7.00 3.49
N LEU A 41 -7.80 -6.72 2.90
CA LEU A 41 -7.54 -7.02 1.50
C LEU A 41 -6.76 -8.32 1.32
N HIS A 42 -6.22 -8.89 2.40
CA HIS A 42 -5.42 -10.12 2.40
C HIS A 42 -4.36 -10.11 1.30
N ILE A 43 -3.69 -8.95 1.15
CA ILE A 43 -2.66 -8.77 0.15
C ILE A 43 -1.50 -9.72 0.43
N GLN A 44 -1.15 -10.54 -0.54
CA GLN A 44 0.06 -11.33 -0.54
C GLN A 44 1.10 -10.66 -1.44
N VAL A 45 2.31 -10.49 -0.95
CA VAL A 45 3.42 -9.88 -1.69
C VAL A 45 4.64 -10.76 -1.57
N SER A 46 5.20 -11.15 -2.72
CA SER A 46 6.46 -11.90 -2.75
C SER A 46 7.66 -10.97 -2.57
N GLN A 47 7.62 -9.80 -3.20
CA GLN A 47 8.73 -8.84 -3.23
C GLN A 47 8.22 -7.41 -3.28
N ILE A 48 8.81 -6.51 -2.49
CA ILE A 48 8.60 -5.06 -2.59
C ILE A 48 9.84 -4.41 -3.19
N TYR A 49 9.64 -3.64 -4.26
CA TYR A 49 10.67 -2.81 -4.89
C TYR A 49 10.42 -1.33 -4.62
N HIS A 50 11.48 -0.53 -4.44
CA HIS A 50 11.38 0.91 -4.29
C HIS A 50 12.50 1.66 -5.02
N SER A 51 12.29 2.94 -5.31
CA SER A 51 13.19 3.80 -6.10
C SER A 51 14.49 4.24 -5.39
N GLY A 52 14.74 3.83 -4.15
CA GLY A 52 15.87 4.31 -3.34
C GLY A 52 15.67 5.68 -2.69
N LYS A 53 14.70 6.51 -3.12
CA LYS A 53 14.42 7.78 -2.44
C LYS A 53 13.83 7.53 -1.06
N LEU A 54 14.27 8.28 -0.04
CA LEU A 54 13.95 8.04 1.38
C LEU A 54 12.44 7.87 1.63
N ARG A 55 11.60 8.73 1.05
CA ARG A 55 10.13 8.62 1.17
C ARG A 55 9.56 7.33 0.61
N ALA A 56 10.12 6.83 -0.50
CA ALA A 56 9.69 5.54 -1.09
C ALA A 56 10.20 4.36 -0.26
N GLN A 57 11.42 4.43 0.24
CA GLN A 57 11.99 3.44 1.16
C GLN A 57 11.17 3.33 2.44
N GLN A 58 10.86 4.46 3.09
CA GLN A 58 10.06 4.49 4.32
C GLN A 58 8.66 3.94 4.10
N THR A 59 8.02 4.30 2.97
CA THR A 59 6.71 3.75 2.58
C THR A 59 6.78 2.24 2.41
N ALA A 60 7.79 1.75 1.68
CA ALA A 60 8.01 0.32 1.44
C ALA A 60 8.25 -0.46 2.74
N GLN A 61 9.01 0.12 3.68
CA GLN A 61 9.28 -0.51 4.97
C GLN A 61 8.02 -0.64 5.83
N VAL A 62 7.16 0.37 5.87
CA VAL A 62 5.88 0.28 6.60
C VAL A 62 5.00 -0.82 6.00
N LEU A 63 4.89 -0.88 4.67
CA LEU A 63 4.13 -1.94 4.00
C LEU A 63 4.72 -3.33 4.28
N ALA A 64 6.04 -3.47 4.25
CA ALA A 64 6.71 -4.74 4.54
C ALA A 64 6.48 -5.23 5.97
N ASN A 65 6.44 -4.35 6.95
CA ASN A 65 6.19 -4.69 8.35
C ASN A 65 4.79 -5.27 8.58
N HIS A 66 3.84 -5.02 7.68
CA HIS A 66 2.47 -5.55 7.73
C HIS A 66 2.24 -6.72 6.77
N LEU A 67 2.86 -6.67 5.59
CA LEU A 67 2.59 -7.64 4.52
C LEU A 67 3.60 -8.79 4.47
N HIS A 68 4.70 -8.70 5.21
CA HIS A 68 5.72 -9.75 5.37
C HIS A 68 6.17 -10.40 4.05
N PRO A 69 6.67 -9.60 3.06
CA PRO A 69 7.08 -10.14 1.77
C PRO A 69 8.17 -11.18 1.90
N ALA A 70 7.98 -12.37 1.34
CA ALA A 70 8.90 -13.51 1.50
C ALA A 70 10.33 -13.23 1.03
N ARG A 71 10.50 -12.34 0.04
CA ARG A 71 11.78 -11.91 -0.53
C ARG A 71 12.23 -10.53 -0.04
N GLY A 72 11.51 -9.93 0.91
CA GLY A 72 11.84 -8.65 1.55
C GLY A 72 11.63 -7.43 0.67
N VAL A 73 12.38 -6.36 0.99
CA VAL A 73 12.34 -5.04 0.35
C VAL A 73 13.66 -4.79 -0.35
N ILE A 74 13.63 -4.40 -1.62
CA ILE A 74 14.83 -4.18 -2.43
C ILE A 74 14.75 -2.83 -3.15
N VAL A 75 15.85 -2.08 -3.15
CA VAL A 75 16.00 -0.91 -4.03
C VAL A 75 16.17 -1.39 -5.48
N ALA A 76 15.50 -0.73 -6.40
CA ALA A 76 15.56 -1.08 -7.82
C ALA A 76 15.71 0.15 -8.71
N GLU A 77 16.49 -0.02 -9.76
CA GLU A 77 16.65 0.99 -10.81
C GLU A 77 15.38 1.12 -11.66
N GLY A 78 15.25 2.25 -12.35
CA GLY A 78 14.14 2.51 -13.26
C GLY A 78 12.81 2.83 -12.58
N LEU A 79 12.83 3.19 -11.30
CA LEU A 79 11.66 3.62 -10.53
C LEU A 79 11.70 5.10 -10.16
N ASP A 80 12.67 5.87 -10.67
CA ASP A 80 12.72 7.31 -10.51
C ASP A 80 11.53 7.99 -11.21
N PRO A 81 11.14 9.22 -10.78
CA PRO A 81 9.96 9.88 -11.33
C PRO A 81 9.94 10.02 -12.87
N LEU A 82 11.10 10.19 -13.49
CA LEU A 82 11.26 10.36 -14.94
C LEU A 82 11.88 9.15 -15.63
N ALA A 83 11.94 8.00 -14.98
CA ALA A 83 12.44 6.77 -15.57
C ALA A 83 11.50 6.26 -16.69
N ASN A 84 12.08 5.53 -17.65
CA ASN A 84 11.29 4.95 -18.74
C ASN A 84 10.45 3.76 -18.23
N PRO A 85 9.11 3.82 -18.30
CA PRO A 85 8.24 2.76 -17.79
C PRO A 85 8.39 1.43 -18.53
N LYS A 86 8.89 1.44 -19.78
CA LYS A 86 9.11 0.22 -20.57
C LYS A 86 10.11 -0.73 -19.91
N MET A 87 11.07 -0.22 -19.16
CA MET A 87 12.02 -1.07 -18.43
C MET A 87 11.29 -1.99 -17.45
N TRP A 88 10.37 -1.47 -16.66
CA TRP A 88 9.58 -2.26 -15.73
C TRP A 88 8.51 -3.10 -16.41
N LYS A 89 7.90 -2.60 -17.50
CA LYS A 89 7.00 -3.42 -18.32
C LYS A 89 7.69 -4.70 -18.79
N ASN A 90 8.89 -4.60 -19.37
CA ASN A 90 9.65 -5.75 -19.86
C ASN A 90 10.00 -6.70 -18.71
N ARG A 91 10.50 -6.18 -17.59
CA ARG A 91 10.79 -6.98 -16.40
C ARG A 91 9.57 -7.74 -15.88
N LEU A 92 8.40 -7.12 -15.87
CA LEU A 92 7.14 -7.74 -15.44
C LEU A 92 6.66 -8.82 -16.45
N THR A 93 6.95 -8.65 -17.72
CA THR A 93 6.65 -9.68 -18.75
C THR A 93 7.49 -10.94 -18.55
N GLU A 94 8.74 -10.79 -18.12
CA GLU A 94 9.67 -11.90 -17.87
C GLU A 94 9.48 -12.54 -16.47
N THR A 95 8.66 -11.94 -15.61
CA THR A 95 8.41 -12.44 -14.25
C THR A 95 7.41 -13.59 -14.27
N ALA A 96 7.68 -14.64 -13.50
CA ALA A 96 6.78 -15.79 -13.37
C ALA A 96 5.40 -15.39 -12.84
N GLU A 97 4.35 -16.07 -13.31
CA GLU A 97 2.94 -15.68 -13.05
C GLU A 97 2.49 -15.82 -11.60
N ASP A 98 3.15 -16.66 -10.83
CA ASP A 98 2.88 -16.90 -9.40
C ASP A 98 3.52 -15.85 -8.48
N ILE A 99 4.35 -14.95 -9.01
CA ILE A 99 5.03 -13.92 -8.22
C ILE A 99 4.15 -12.68 -8.09
N MET A 100 3.97 -12.23 -6.85
CA MET A 100 3.24 -11.01 -6.52
C MET A 100 4.21 -9.89 -6.18
N ILE A 101 4.22 -8.85 -7.01
CA ILE A 101 5.15 -7.73 -6.91
C ILE A 101 4.44 -6.48 -6.41
N MET A 102 5.10 -5.78 -5.49
CA MET A 102 4.73 -4.42 -5.10
C MET A 102 5.84 -3.45 -5.51
N ILE A 103 5.48 -2.35 -6.13
CA ILE A 103 6.38 -1.28 -6.55
C ILE A 103 5.99 0.01 -5.82
N VAL A 104 6.91 0.55 -5.03
CA VAL A 104 6.76 1.83 -4.36
C VAL A 104 7.57 2.88 -5.10
N GLY A 105 6.88 3.81 -5.74
CA GLY A 105 7.49 4.78 -6.65
C GLY A 105 6.86 6.16 -6.59
N HIS A 106 6.91 6.85 -7.71
CA HIS A 106 6.60 8.27 -7.86
C HIS A 106 5.75 8.52 -9.10
N LEU A 107 5.06 9.66 -9.12
CA LEU A 107 4.53 10.23 -10.35
C LEU A 107 5.62 11.06 -11.07
N PRO A 108 5.55 11.17 -12.40
CA PRO A 108 4.57 10.54 -13.29
C PRO A 108 4.84 9.06 -13.64
N HIS A 109 5.99 8.49 -13.23
CA HIS A 109 6.42 7.14 -13.62
C HIS A 109 5.35 6.06 -13.36
N LEU A 110 4.73 6.03 -12.18
CA LEU A 110 3.71 4.99 -11.85
C LEU A 110 2.48 5.10 -12.75
N SER A 111 2.02 6.33 -13.06
CA SER A 111 0.89 6.54 -13.98
C SER A 111 1.26 6.08 -15.39
N GLN A 112 2.48 6.40 -15.85
CA GLN A 112 2.99 5.96 -17.14
C GLN A 112 3.15 4.45 -17.24
N LEU A 113 3.64 3.80 -16.17
CA LEU A 113 3.75 2.34 -16.11
C LEU A 113 2.37 1.67 -16.17
N ALA A 114 1.40 2.19 -15.40
CA ALA A 114 0.02 1.71 -15.46
C ALA A 114 -0.58 1.87 -16.87
N GLY A 115 -0.42 3.03 -17.51
CA GLY A 115 -0.87 3.27 -18.88
C GLY A 115 -0.22 2.31 -19.89
N GLU A 116 1.08 2.09 -19.77
CA GLU A 116 1.83 1.17 -20.63
C GLU A 116 1.39 -0.29 -20.47
N LEU A 117 1.10 -0.73 -19.24
CA LEU A 117 0.62 -2.09 -18.97
C LEU A 117 -0.82 -2.29 -19.45
N LEU A 118 -1.71 -1.34 -19.18
CA LEU A 118 -3.15 -1.47 -19.44
C LEU A 118 -3.51 -1.24 -20.92
N THR A 119 -2.80 -0.37 -21.62
CA THR A 119 -3.17 0.07 -22.98
C THR A 119 -2.02 0.02 -24.00
N GLY A 120 -0.80 -0.21 -23.56
CA GLY A 120 0.39 -0.05 -24.39
C GLY A 120 0.80 1.41 -24.64
N GLN A 121 0.22 2.37 -23.93
CA GLN A 121 0.45 3.80 -24.11
C GLN A 121 0.74 4.48 -22.78
N ALA A 122 1.99 4.88 -22.55
CA ALA A 122 2.43 5.51 -21.30
C ALA A 122 1.76 6.88 -21.00
N ASN A 123 1.24 7.56 -22.01
CA ASN A 123 0.58 8.86 -21.87
C ASN A 123 -0.91 8.78 -21.46
N ARG A 124 -1.41 7.58 -21.16
CA ARG A 124 -2.79 7.37 -20.68
C ARG A 124 -2.82 7.35 -19.15
N GLU A 125 -3.47 8.35 -18.56
CA GLU A 125 -3.73 8.39 -17.13
C GLU A 125 -5.02 7.62 -16.83
N LEU A 126 -4.90 6.42 -16.26
CA LEU A 126 -6.02 5.50 -16.04
C LEU A 126 -6.36 5.33 -14.57
N ALA A 127 -5.56 5.87 -13.68
CA ALA A 127 -5.79 5.87 -12.24
C ALA A 127 -5.33 7.19 -11.61
N ALA A 128 -6.16 7.74 -10.74
CA ALA A 128 -5.86 8.97 -10.00
C ALA A 128 -4.98 8.64 -8.77
N PHE A 129 -3.69 8.48 -8.98
CA PHE A 129 -2.77 8.23 -7.89
C PHE A 129 -2.73 9.39 -6.90
N THR A 130 -2.77 9.06 -5.62
CA THR A 130 -2.55 9.97 -4.48
C THR A 130 -1.48 9.41 -3.56
N ASN A 131 -0.90 10.26 -2.71
CA ASN A 131 0.13 9.83 -1.77
C ASN A 131 -0.36 8.69 -0.86
N GLY A 132 0.38 7.59 -0.80
CA GLY A 132 0.03 6.42 0.01
C GLY A 132 -1.05 5.52 -0.58
N CYS A 133 -1.55 5.78 -1.79
CA CYS A 133 -2.50 4.90 -2.46
C CYS A 133 -1.85 3.59 -2.94
N ILE A 134 -2.66 2.53 -3.04
CA ILE A 134 -2.30 1.27 -3.67
C ILE A 134 -3.25 1.04 -4.85
N VAL A 135 -2.71 0.82 -6.04
CA VAL A 135 -3.44 0.38 -7.22
C VAL A 135 -3.07 -1.07 -7.50
N CYS A 136 -4.04 -1.95 -7.48
CA CYS A 136 -3.86 -3.36 -7.77
C CYS A 136 -4.18 -3.66 -9.23
N LEU A 137 -3.20 -4.20 -9.94
CA LEU A 137 -3.33 -4.68 -11.30
C LEU A 137 -3.22 -6.20 -11.32
N GLU A 138 -3.99 -6.83 -12.18
CA GLU A 138 -3.95 -8.26 -12.44
C GLU A 138 -3.57 -8.52 -13.89
N LYS A 139 -2.56 -9.36 -14.09
CA LYS A 139 -2.23 -9.92 -15.40
C LYS A 139 -3.11 -11.15 -15.63
N GLY A 140 -4.05 -11.04 -16.54
CA GLY A 140 -4.95 -12.12 -16.92
C GLY A 140 -4.44 -12.90 -18.15
N GLU A 141 -5.33 -13.66 -18.76
CA GLU A 141 -5.06 -14.39 -19.98
C GLU A 141 -4.60 -13.48 -21.14
N ARG A 142 -3.75 -14.00 -22.03
CA ARG A 142 -3.19 -13.29 -23.18
C ARG A 142 -2.42 -12.02 -22.80
N GLU A 143 -1.73 -12.04 -21.66
CA GLU A 143 -0.86 -10.93 -21.20
C GLU A 143 -1.63 -9.62 -20.92
N ARG A 144 -2.95 -9.63 -20.80
CA ARG A 144 -3.75 -8.43 -20.61
C ARG A 144 -3.84 -8.05 -19.15
N TRP A 145 -3.43 -6.83 -18.84
CA TRP A 145 -3.55 -6.24 -17.51
C TRP A 145 -4.92 -5.61 -17.31
N LYS A 146 -5.42 -5.68 -16.08
CA LYS A 146 -6.69 -5.08 -15.63
C LYS A 146 -6.49 -4.42 -14.28
N ILE A 147 -7.17 -3.31 -14.02
CA ILE A 147 -7.30 -2.77 -12.67
C ILE A 147 -8.29 -3.64 -11.90
N ARG A 148 -7.89 -4.18 -10.76
CA ARG A 148 -8.75 -4.94 -9.86
C ARG A 148 -9.43 -4.02 -8.85
N TRP A 149 -8.64 -3.17 -8.24
CA TRP A 149 -9.10 -2.17 -7.26
C TRP A 149 -8.02 -1.12 -7.03
N MET A 150 -8.45 -0.04 -6.40
CA MET A 150 -7.58 1.01 -5.89
C MET A 150 -8.06 1.41 -4.49
N ILE A 151 -7.11 1.66 -3.59
CA ILE A 151 -7.39 2.21 -2.27
C ILE A 151 -6.51 3.41 -1.98
N THR A 152 -7.11 4.44 -1.38
CA THR A 152 -6.41 5.64 -0.93
C THR A 152 -6.53 5.77 0.58
N PRO A 153 -5.63 6.54 1.24
CA PRO A 153 -5.73 6.74 2.69
C PRO A 153 -7.09 7.30 3.14
N GLU A 154 -7.75 8.10 2.31
CA GLU A 154 -9.05 8.70 2.62
C GLU A 154 -10.19 7.68 2.64
N LEU A 155 -10.07 6.60 1.84
CA LEU A 155 -11.06 5.53 1.77
C LEU A 155 -10.91 4.49 2.89
N VAL A 156 -9.75 4.45 3.53
CA VAL A 156 -9.53 3.54 4.66
C VAL A 156 -10.24 4.09 5.90
N PRO A 157 -11.17 3.33 6.51
CA PRO A 157 -11.81 3.74 7.75
C PRO A 157 -10.77 3.96 8.86
N ASN A 158 -10.96 4.97 9.71
CA ASN A 158 -10.20 5.06 10.95
C ASN A 158 -10.59 3.86 11.83
N CYS A 159 -9.61 3.06 12.24
CA CYS A 159 -9.86 1.83 13.01
C CYS A 159 -10.57 2.09 14.34
N ASP A 160 -10.53 3.31 14.84
CA ASP A 160 -11.23 3.71 16.05
C ASP A 160 -12.72 4.06 15.78
N ALA A 161 -13.12 4.17 14.51
CA ALA A 161 -14.49 4.48 14.10
C ALA A 161 -15.36 3.21 13.89
N THR A 162 -14.83 2.01 14.09
CA THR A 162 -15.59 0.76 13.87
C THR A 162 -16.70 0.61 14.93
N ALA A 163 -16.54 1.15 16.11
CA ALA A 163 -17.58 1.19 17.13
C ALA A 163 -18.77 2.09 16.76
N LEU A 164 -18.53 3.18 16.03
CA LEU A 164 -19.57 4.14 15.61
C LEU A 164 -20.45 3.65 14.45
N ARG A 165 -20.00 2.68 13.65
CA ARG A 165 -20.80 2.16 12.51
C ARG A 165 -21.82 1.09 12.85
N LEU A 166 -21.80 0.56 14.09
CA LEU A 166 -22.82 -0.40 14.54
C LEU A 166 -24.10 0.26 15.06
N GLY A 167 -24.21 1.59 15.01
CA GLY A 167 -25.41 2.30 15.45
C GLY A 167 -25.73 2.15 16.95
N ALA A 168 -24.79 1.63 17.73
CA ALA A 168 -24.94 1.54 19.18
C ALA A 168 -24.78 2.93 19.79
N PRO A 169 -25.61 3.33 20.73
CA PRO A 169 -25.40 4.52 21.55
C PRO A 169 -24.02 4.46 22.22
N ILE A 170 -23.40 5.62 22.42
CA ILE A 170 -22.04 5.71 23.02
C ILE A 170 -21.98 5.00 24.39
N GLU A 171 -23.08 4.97 25.12
CA GLU A 171 -23.23 4.26 26.39
C GLU A 171 -23.10 2.74 26.27
N ASP A 172 -23.56 2.14 25.15
CA ASP A 172 -23.42 0.70 24.90
C ASP A 172 -21.99 0.33 24.48
N ALA A 173 -21.28 1.23 23.79
CA ALA A 173 -19.89 0.99 23.39
C ALA A 173 -18.94 0.96 24.61
N GLN A 174 -19.17 1.80 25.60
CA GLN A 174 -18.43 1.78 26.86
C GLN A 174 -18.69 0.48 27.65
N LYS A 175 -19.94 0.05 27.73
CA LYS A 175 -20.32 -1.18 28.39
C LYS A 175 -19.69 -2.42 27.74
N ILE A 176 -19.67 -2.47 26.40
CA ILE A 176 -19.02 -3.56 25.66
C ILE A 176 -17.51 -3.60 25.92
N LEU A 177 -16.85 -2.42 26.04
CA LEU A 177 -15.43 -2.33 26.36
C LEU A 177 -15.14 -2.80 27.79
N GLU A 178 -15.99 -2.46 28.76
CA GLU A 178 -15.89 -2.89 30.16
C GLU A 178 -16.12 -4.39 30.29
N GLU A 179 -17.11 -4.94 29.58
CA GLU A 179 -17.37 -6.40 29.55
C GLU A 179 -16.22 -7.17 28.89
N ALA A 180 -15.65 -6.65 27.81
CA ALA A 180 -14.50 -7.26 27.13
C ALA A 180 -13.23 -7.23 28.03
N ALA A 181 -13.02 -6.16 28.77
CA ALA A 181 -11.92 -6.05 29.73
C ALA A 181 -12.09 -7.04 30.89
N ALA A 182 -13.31 -7.18 31.44
CA ALA A 182 -13.61 -8.12 32.51
C ALA A 182 -13.40 -9.60 32.06
N ILE A 183 -13.78 -9.94 30.82
CA ILE A 183 -13.56 -11.27 30.25
C ILE A 183 -12.05 -11.55 30.08
N ALA A 184 -11.28 -10.55 29.66
CA ALA A 184 -9.83 -10.68 29.51
C ALA A 184 -9.14 -10.89 30.88
N GLU A 185 -9.53 -10.15 31.90
CA GLU A 185 -9.02 -10.33 33.26
C GLU A 185 -9.37 -11.71 33.86
N GLN A 186 -10.59 -12.20 33.61
CA GLN A 186 -11.00 -13.52 34.08
C GLN A 186 -10.17 -14.63 33.44
N ARG A 187 -9.91 -14.54 32.12
CA ARG A 187 -9.08 -15.52 31.40
C ARG A 187 -7.63 -15.56 31.90
N ILE A 188 -7.08 -14.43 32.34
CA ILE A 188 -5.74 -14.37 32.93
C ILE A 188 -5.73 -15.09 34.30
N LYS A 189 -6.77 -14.89 35.08
CA LYS A 189 -6.89 -15.56 36.41
C LYS A 189 -7.09 -17.07 36.31
N ASP A 190 -7.77 -17.53 35.26
CA ASP A 190 -8.04 -18.97 35.06
C ASP A 190 -6.82 -19.72 34.43
N THR A 191 -5.75 -18.99 34.08
CA THR A 191 -4.53 -19.54 33.44
C THR A 191 -3.33 -19.59 34.41
N ILE A 192 -3.49 -19.12 35.67
CA ILE A 192 -2.52 -19.20 36.77
C ILE A 192 -2.98 -20.23 37.78
#